data_9bacd2c082e92b24927dd19aff266f79
#
_entry.id   9bacd2c082e92b24927dd19aff266f79
#
_cell.length_a   1.000
_cell.length_b   1.000
_cell.length_c   1.000
_cell.angle_alpha   90.00
_cell.angle_beta   90.00
_cell.angle_gamma   90.00
#
_symmetry.space_group_name_H-M   'P 1'
#
loop_
_entity.id
_entity.type
_entity.pdbx_description
1 polymer ?
#
loop_
_entity_poly.entity_id
_entity_poly.type
_entity_poly.pdbx_seq_one_letter_code
_entity_poly.pdbx_strand_id
1 'polypeptide(L)' 'MIFTCRSCGENHNLDVTESQLFQHKQGQLAQVAFSNLTADEREIIISRICGKCYDELFKLEEDED' A
#
# COMPACT_ATOMS: atom_id res chain seq x y z
N MET A 1 -9.84 -7.64 -4.05
CA MET A 1 -10.36 -6.58 -3.16
C MET A 1 -9.87 -5.23 -3.67
N ILE A 2 -10.74 -4.25 -3.69
CA ILE A 2 -10.41 -2.95 -4.28
C ILE A 2 -10.04 -1.94 -3.20
N PHE A 3 -8.91 -1.28 -3.40
CA PHE A 3 -8.44 -0.22 -2.52
C PHE A 3 -8.36 1.07 -3.32
N THR A 4 -8.83 2.17 -2.74
CA THR A 4 -8.82 3.45 -3.41
C THR A 4 -7.74 4.34 -2.81
N CYS A 5 -6.89 4.87 -3.68
CA CYS A 5 -5.86 5.80 -3.24
C CYS A 5 -6.52 7.08 -2.74
N ARG A 6 -6.20 7.49 -1.53
CA ARG A 6 -6.81 8.67 -0.93
C ARG A 6 -6.24 9.95 -1.51
N SER A 7 -5.17 9.86 -2.27
CA SER A 7 -4.54 11.03 -2.84
C SER A 7 -5.04 11.35 -4.24
N CYS A 8 -5.07 10.35 -5.12
CA CYS A 8 -5.51 10.57 -6.49
C CYS A 8 -6.88 9.97 -6.78
N GLY A 9 -7.43 9.18 -5.86
CA GLY A 9 -8.75 8.60 -6.04
C GLY A 9 -8.80 7.42 -6.97
N GLU A 10 -7.66 6.89 -7.35
CA GLU A 10 -7.60 5.76 -8.27
C GLU A 10 -7.90 4.45 -7.55
N ASN A 11 -8.66 3.58 -8.21
CA ASN A 11 -8.99 2.28 -7.65
C ASN A 11 -7.96 1.25 -8.06
N HIS A 12 -7.55 0.43 -7.09
CA HIS A 12 -6.56 -0.62 -7.34
C HIS A 12 -7.13 -1.94 -6.85
N ASN A 13 -7.23 -2.90 -7.76
CA ASN A 13 -7.73 -4.22 -7.42
C ASN A 13 -6.56 -5.10 -7.03
N LEU A 14 -6.42 -5.35 -5.73
CA LEU A 14 -5.31 -6.12 -5.20
C LEU A 14 -5.76 -7.54 -4.86
N ASP A 15 -4.86 -8.49 -5.05
CA ASP A 15 -5.14 -9.90 -4.79
C ASP A 15 -4.95 -10.18 -3.29
N VAL A 16 -5.90 -9.70 -2.50
CA VAL A 16 -5.84 -9.77 -1.05
C VAL A 16 -7.14 -10.37 -0.53
N THR A 17 -7.01 -11.21 0.49
CA THR A 17 -8.18 -11.80 1.15
C THR A 17 -8.37 -11.15 2.51
N GLU A 18 -9.57 -11.34 3.07
CA GLU A 18 -9.84 -10.84 4.41
C GLU A 18 -8.96 -11.52 5.44
N SER A 19 -8.61 -12.76 5.17
CA SER A 19 -7.74 -13.50 6.04
C SER A 19 -6.37 -12.84 6.16
N GLN A 20 -5.83 -12.39 5.03
CA GLN A 20 -4.56 -11.69 5.03
C GLN A 20 -4.64 -10.37 5.78
N LEU A 21 -5.73 -9.64 5.59
CA LEU A 21 -5.93 -8.39 6.32
C LEU A 21 -6.02 -8.64 7.82
N PHE A 22 -6.71 -9.70 8.20
CA PHE A 22 -6.85 -10.03 9.60
C PHE A 22 -5.49 -10.36 10.22
N GLN A 23 -4.68 -11.12 9.51
CA GLN A 23 -3.34 -11.47 10.00
C GLN A 23 -2.49 -10.23 10.20
N HIS A 24 -2.59 -9.29 9.29
CA HIS A 24 -1.84 -8.06 9.41
C HIS A 24 -2.29 -7.27 10.64
N LYS A 25 -3.59 -7.26 10.89
CA LYS A 25 -4.11 -6.57 12.07
C LYS A 25 -3.66 -7.22 13.37
N GLN A 26 -3.38 -8.52 13.33
CA GLN A 26 -2.90 -9.24 14.50
C GLN A 26 -1.44 -8.97 14.81
N GLY A 27 -0.78 -8.15 13.99
CA GLY A 27 0.60 -7.83 14.24
C GLY A 27 1.58 -8.46 13.26
N GLN A 28 1.07 -9.16 12.25
CA GLN A 28 1.95 -9.76 11.27
C GLN A 28 2.54 -8.70 10.37
N LEU A 29 3.80 -8.88 9.98
CA LEU A 29 4.45 -7.94 9.09
C LEU A 29 3.76 -7.96 7.73
N ALA A 30 3.64 -6.77 7.11
CA ALA A 30 2.96 -6.67 5.83
C ALA A 30 3.63 -7.52 4.77
N GLN A 31 4.96 -7.59 4.78
CA GLN A 31 5.68 -8.38 3.79
C GLN A 31 5.43 -9.87 3.96
N VAL A 32 4.98 -10.30 5.13
CA VAL A 32 4.64 -11.68 5.38
C VAL A 32 3.17 -11.93 5.07
N ALA A 33 2.29 -11.07 5.59
CA ALA A 33 0.85 -11.24 5.39
C ALA A 33 0.47 -11.08 3.93
N PHE A 34 1.15 -10.20 3.22
CA PHE A 34 0.87 -9.92 1.81
C PHE A 34 2.07 -10.28 0.94
N SER A 35 2.61 -11.47 1.15
CA SER A 35 3.82 -11.87 0.43
C SER A 35 3.59 -12.01 -1.07
N ASN A 36 2.33 -12.14 -1.49
CA ASN A 36 2.01 -12.26 -2.91
C ASN A 36 1.90 -10.89 -3.59
N LEU A 37 2.02 -9.80 -2.85
CA LEU A 37 1.91 -8.46 -3.42
C LEU A 37 3.27 -7.81 -3.57
N THR A 38 3.35 -6.86 -4.50
CA THR A 38 4.56 -6.07 -4.65
C THR A 38 4.65 -5.04 -3.52
N ALA A 39 5.81 -4.39 -3.41
CA ALA A 39 5.99 -3.37 -2.38
C ALA A 39 4.99 -2.24 -2.55
N ASP A 40 4.75 -1.82 -3.81
CA ASP A 40 3.80 -0.74 -4.07
C ASP A 40 2.40 -1.13 -3.66
N GLU A 41 2.02 -2.38 -3.94
CA GLU A 41 0.69 -2.85 -3.60
C GLU A 41 0.51 -2.93 -2.09
N ARG A 42 1.54 -3.36 -1.39
CA ARG A 42 1.47 -3.41 0.08
C ARG A 42 1.31 -2.01 0.66
N GLU A 43 1.99 -1.05 0.05
CA GLU A 43 1.92 0.32 0.53
C GLU A 43 0.50 0.87 0.44
N ILE A 44 -0.21 0.52 -0.61
CA ILE A 44 -1.60 0.95 -0.76
C ILE A 44 -2.44 0.48 0.42
N ILE A 45 -2.21 -0.74 0.86
CA ILE A 45 -2.96 -1.28 1.99
C ILE A 45 -2.60 -0.58 3.28
N ILE A 46 -1.33 -0.28 3.46
CA ILE A 46 -0.85 0.29 4.71
C ILE A 46 -1.20 1.77 4.83
N SER A 47 -0.88 2.55 3.82
CA SER A 47 -1.05 4.00 3.88
C SER A 47 -2.25 4.50 3.08
N ARG A 48 -2.86 3.63 2.26
CA ARG A 48 -3.97 3.99 1.39
C ARG A 48 -3.55 5.01 0.35
N ILE A 49 -2.28 5.04 0.01
CA ILE A 49 -1.72 5.92 -1.01
C ILE A 49 -0.97 5.03 -2.00
N CYS A 50 -1.25 5.20 -3.30
CA CYS A 50 -0.59 4.38 -4.30
C CYS A 50 0.88 4.79 -4.42
N GLY A 51 1.69 3.88 -4.97
CA GLY A 51 3.13 4.11 -5.04
C GLY A 51 3.47 5.39 -5.77
N LYS A 52 2.71 5.72 -6.80
CA LYS A 52 2.95 6.92 -7.57
C LYS A 52 2.76 8.16 -6.71
N CYS A 53 1.68 8.22 -5.96
CA CYS A 53 1.42 9.36 -5.08
C CYS A 53 2.39 9.38 -3.92
N TYR A 54 2.74 8.22 -3.42
CA TYR A 54 3.70 8.12 -2.33
C TYR A 54 5.05 8.68 -2.76
N ASP A 55 5.47 8.35 -3.98
CA ASP A 55 6.72 8.88 -4.52
C ASP A 55 6.67 10.39 -4.61
N GLU A 56 5.56 10.93 -5.05
CA GLU A 56 5.44 12.38 -5.19
C GLU A 56 5.48 13.08 -3.85
N LEU A 57 4.87 12.48 -2.84
CA LEU A 57 4.88 13.08 -1.52
C LEU A 57 6.27 13.13 -0.94
N PHE A 58 7.06 12.10 -1.17
CA PHE A 58 8.39 12.02 -0.57
C PHE A 58 9.47 12.58 -1.47
N LYS A 59 9.12 12.88 -2.71
CA LYS A 59 10.07 13.43 -3.65
C LYS A 59 10.55 14.80 -3.23
N LEU A 60 9.71 15.53 -2.54
CA LEU A 60 10.08 16.88 -2.11
C LEU A 60 11.28 16.87 -1.19
N GLU A 61 11.43 15.82 -0.41
CA GLU A 61 12.55 15.76 0.50
C GLU A 61 13.86 15.45 -0.20
N GLU A 62 13.76 14.72 -1.29
CA GLU A 62 14.98 14.37 -2.00
C GLU A 62 15.52 15.52 -2.82
N ASP A 63 14.66 16.42 -3.20
CA ASP A 63 15.08 17.52 -4.03
C ASP A 63 16.01 18.47 -3.32
N GLU A 64 16.13 18.34 -2.03
CA GLU A 64 16.96 19.25 -1.29
C GLU A 64 18.41 19.03 -1.47
N ASP A 65 18.76 17.88 -1.96
CA ASP A 65 20.15 17.61 -2.22
C ASP A 65 20.66 18.42 -3.38
#